data_addd62d82f32aeb98896413863394651
#
_entry.id   addd62d82f32aeb98896413863394651
#
_cell.length_a   1.000
_cell.length_b   1.000
_cell.length_c   1.000
_cell.angle_alpha   90.00
_cell.angle_beta   90.00
_cell.angle_gamma   90.00
#
_symmetry.space_group_name_H-M   'P 1'
#
loop_
_entity.id
_entity.type
_entity.pdbx_description
1 polymer ?
#
loop_
_entity_poly.entity_id
_entity_poly.type
_entity_poly.pdbx_seq_one_letter_code
_entity_poly.pdbx_strand_id
1 'polypeptide(L)' 'MTLADRLNKIITEQNISKREFAKWVGVSENYVYTLTGESNKITTLSPMLAKVIAMEFGYDAEWILNGEKSE' A
#
# COMPACT_ATOMS: atom_id res chain seq x y z
N MET A 1 -8.05 -7.80 7.52
CA MET A 1 -7.31 -7.51 6.28
C MET A 1 -5.82 -7.55 6.53
N THR A 2 -5.08 -8.20 5.66
CA THR A 2 -3.61 -8.17 5.70
C THR A 2 -3.13 -6.85 5.08
N LEU A 3 -1.83 -6.56 5.23
CA LEU A 3 -1.22 -5.42 4.55
C LEU A 3 -1.41 -5.55 3.03
N ALA A 4 -1.20 -6.76 2.48
CA ALA A 4 -1.40 -7.02 1.06
C ALA A 4 -2.82 -6.69 0.62
N ASP A 5 -3.81 -7.09 1.42
CA ASP A 5 -5.22 -6.80 1.14
C ASP A 5 -5.49 -5.29 1.11
N ARG A 6 -4.94 -4.56 2.07
CA ARG A 6 -5.13 -3.10 2.13
C ARG A 6 -4.50 -2.40 0.93
N LEU A 7 -3.28 -2.80 0.55
CA LEU A 7 -2.61 -2.22 -0.62
C LEU A 7 -3.35 -2.57 -1.91
N ASN A 8 -3.81 -3.80 -2.05
CA ASN A 8 -4.61 -4.21 -3.21
C ASN A 8 -5.93 -3.43 -3.29
N LYS A 9 -6.55 -3.16 -2.15
CA LYS A 9 -7.76 -2.36 -2.08
C LYS A 9 -7.51 -0.94 -2.61
N ILE A 10 -6.42 -0.32 -2.19
CA ILE A 10 -6.05 1.02 -2.68
C ILE A 10 -5.86 1.00 -4.20
N ILE A 11 -5.09 0.04 -4.69
CA ILE A 11 -4.80 -0.08 -6.13
C ILE A 11 -6.09 -0.25 -6.92
N THR A 12 -6.99 -1.10 -6.44
CA THR A 12 -8.28 -1.35 -7.08
C THR A 12 -9.17 -0.11 -7.06
N GLU A 13 -9.27 0.56 -5.92
CA GLU A 13 -10.09 1.75 -5.76
C GLU A 13 -9.61 2.91 -6.61
N GLN A 14 -8.29 3.04 -6.77
CA GLN A 14 -7.70 4.07 -7.61
C GLN A 14 -7.73 3.72 -9.10
N ASN A 15 -8.12 2.50 -9.42
CA ASN A 15 -8.19 2.01 -10.79
C ASN A 15 -6.86 2.16 -11.54
N ILE A 16 -5.77 1.79 -10.87
CA ILE A 16 -4.42 1.83 -11.42
C ILE A 16 -3.80 0.45 -11.38
N SER A 17 -2.71 0.25 -12.14
CA SER A 17 -1.94 -0.98 -12.10
C SER A 17 -0.94 -0.95 -10.95
N LYS A 18 -0.39 -2.11 -10.59
CA LYS A 18 0.69 -2.18 -9.59
C LYS A 18 1.92 -1.41 -10.06
N ARG A 19 2.17 -1.41 -11.37
CA ARG A 19 3.25 -0.65 -11.98
C ARG A 19 3.05 0.86 -11.76
N GLU A 20 1.84 1.33 -12.00
CA GLU A 20 1.50 2.74 -11.79
C GLU A 20 1.59 3.10 -10.31
N PHE A 21 1.12 2.23 -9.44
CA PHE A 21 1.22 2.43 -8.00
C PHE A 21 2.69 2.59 -7.58
N ALA A 22 3.56 1.72 -8.07
CA ALA A 22 5.00 1.78 -7.77
C ALA A 22 5.58 3.12 -8.22
N LYS A 23 5.20 3.58 -9.40
CA LYS A 23 5.66 4.85 -9.96
C LYS A 23 5.19 6.03 -9.11
N TRP A 24 3.93 6.04 -8.70
CA TRP A 24 3.36 7.11 -7.88
C TRP A 24 4.01 7.18 -6.50
N VAL A 25 4.32 6.04 -5.92
CA VAL A 25 4.88 5.95 -4.57
C VAL A 25 6.40 6.10 -4.56
N GLY A 26 7.04 5.87 -5.70
CA GLY A 26 8.49 6.00 -5.82
C GLY A 26 9.26 4.76 -5.41
N VAL A 27 8.66 3.58 -5.57
CA VAL A 27 9.32 2.29 -5.27
C VAL A 27 9.38 1.44 -6.54
N SER A 28 10.12 0.34 -6.49
CA SER A 28 10.20 -0.57 -7.62
C SER A 28 8.90 -1.35 -7.80
N GLU A 29 8.60 -1.69 -9.04
CA GLU A 29 7.44 -2.54 -9.37
C GLU A 29 7.55 -3.89 -8.67
N ASN A 30 8.74 -4.47 -8.65
CA ASN A 30 8.99 -5.75 -8.00
C ASN A 30 8.68 -5.69 -6.49
N TYR A 31 9.00 -4.59 -5.85
CA TYR A 31 8.70 -4.39 -4.44
C TYR A 31 7.18 -4.39 -4.20
N VAL A 32 6.43 -3.73 -5.09
CA VAL A 32 4.97 -3.71 -4.99
C VAL A 32 4.39 -5.11 -5.15
N TYR A 33 4.89 -5.89 -6.11
CA TYR A 33 4.46 -7.28 -6.27
C TYR A 33 4.76 -8.11 -5.02
N THR A 34 5.91 -7.88 -4.40
CA THR A 34 6.26 -8.55 -3.15
C THR A 34 5.29 -8.18 -2.02
N LEU A 35 4.95 -6.90 -1.90
CA LEU A 35 4.03 -6.43 -0.85
C LEU A 35 2.60 -6.91 -1.04
N THR A 36 2.15 -7.10 -2.27
CA THR A 36 0.75 -7.39 -2.59
C THR A 36 0.49 -8.84 -2.98
N GLY A 37 1.53 -9.67 -3.06
CA GLY A 37 1.40 -11.06 -3.46
C GLY A 37 0.85 -11.94 -2.35
N GLU A 38 0.15 -13.03 -2.73
CA GLU A 38 -0.44 -13.97 -1.78
C GLU A 38 0.61 -14.71 -0.95
N SER A 39 1.78 -14.94 -1.52
CA SER A 39 2.89 -15.61 -0.82
C SER A 39 3.75 -14.63 -0.03
N ASN A 40 3.33 -13.40 0.07
CA ASN A 40 4.09 -12.35 0.74
C ASN A 40 4.21 -12.61 2.23
N LYS A 41 5.45 -12.61 2.72
CA LYS A 41 5.76 -12.76 4.15
C LYS A 41 6.00 -11.42 4.83
N ILE A 42 6.00 -10.33 4.07
CA ILE A 42 6.16 -8.98 4.61
C ILE A 42 4.81 -8.53 5.15
N THR A 43 4.72 -8.38 6.46
CA THR A 43 3.48 -8.00 7.13
C THR A 43 3.47 -6.57 7.63
N THR A 44 4.59 -5.87 7.47
CA THR A 44 4.74 -4.49 7.94
C THR A 44 5.26 -3.61 6.82
N LEU A 45 4.89 -2.34 6.90
CA LEU A 45 5.31 -1.31 5.96
C LEU A 45 6.00 -0.20 6.75
N SER A 46 6.98 0.48 6.17
CA SER A 46 7.62 1.59 6.88
C SER A 46 6.60 2.72 7.07
N PRO A 47 6.62 3.40 8.22
CA PRO A 47 5.70 4.52 8.45
C PRO A 47 5.83 5.63 7.42
N MET A 48 7.03 5.89 6.94
CA MET A 48 7.27 6.91 5.93
C MET A 48 6.59 6.54 4.60
N LEU A 49 6.68 5.28 4.19
CA LEU A 49 6.04 4.83 2.96
C LEU A 49 4.52 4.87 3.09
N ALA A 50 3.99 4.51 4.24
CA ALA A 50 2.55 4.61 4.51
C ALA A 50 2.08 6.06 4.40
N LYS A 51 2.87 7.02 4.88
CA LYS A 51 2.55 8.45 4.76
C LYS A 51 2.54 8.88 3.29
N VAL A 52 3.51 8.43 2.50
CA VAL A 52 3.56 8.78 1.08
C VAL A 52 2.30 8.26 0.38
N ILE A 53 1.93 7.01 0.63
CA ILE A 53 0.71 6.42 0.04
C ILE A 53 -0.53 7.21 0.48
N ALA A 54 -0.61 7.52 1.77
CA ALA A 54 -1.74 8.26 2.32
C ALA A 54 -1.89 9.64 1.66
N MET A 55 -0.79 10.34 1.47
CA MET A 55 -0.79 11.66 0.86
C MET A 55 -1.11 11.62 -0.64
N GLU A 56 -0.56 10.63 -1.35
CA GLU A 56 -0.77 10.53 -2.80
C GLU A 56 -2.21 10.17 -3.16
N PHE A 57 -2.84 9.31 -2.38
CA PHE A 57 -4.14 8.74 -2.72
C PHE A 57 -5.27 9.15 -1.78
N GLY A 58 -4.97 9.90 -0.74
CA GLY A 58 -6.01 10.39 0.19
C GLY A 58 -6.50 9.35 1.19
N TYR A 59 -5.60 8.50 1.67
CA TYR A 59 -5.93 7.48 2.68
C TYR A 59 -5.35 7.85 4.04
N ASP A 60 -5.76 7.11 5.07
CA ASP A 60 -5.27 7.24 6.43
C ASP A 60 -4.04 6.35 6.60
N ALA A 61 -2.90 6.94 6.98
CA ALA A 61 -1.66 6.21 7.18
C ALA A 61 -1.78 5.14 8.27
N GLU A 62 -2.54 5.41 9.33
CA GLU A 62 -2.78 4.43 10.40
C GLU A 62 -3.52 3.20 9.88
N TRP A 63 -4.53 3.44 9.03
CA TRP A 63 -5.24 2.33 8.40
C TRP A 63 -4.32 1.51 7.51
N ILE A 64 -3.45 2.18 6.73
CA ILE A 64 -2.51 1.47 5.86
C ILE A 64 -1.57 0.60 6.69
N LEU A 65 -1.04 1.14 7.79
CA LEU A 65 -0.07 0.43 8.62
C LEU A 65 -0.71 -0.69 9.45
N ASN A 66 -1.82 -0.41 10.09
CA ASN A 66 -2.37 -1.27 11.14
C ASN A 66 -3.77 -1.82 10.85
N GLY A 67 -4.41 -1.35 9.80
CA GLY A 67 -5.77 -1.74 9.47
C GLY A 67 -6.83 -1.06 10.34
N GLU A 68 -6.43 -0.05 11.11
CA GLU A 68 -7.34 0.72 11.97
C GLU A 68 -7.32 2.18 11.55
N LYS A 69 -8.50 2.80 11.55
CA LYS A 69 -8.59 4.22 11.23
C LYS A 69 -8.24 5.02 12.47
N SER A 70 -7.44 6.08 12.28
CA SER A 70 -7.23 7.03 13.34
C SER A 70 -8.47 7.91 13.44
N GLU A 71 -8.82 8.28 14.66
CA GLU A 71 -9.99 9.11 14.91
C GLU A 71 -9.60 10.52 15.30
#